data_cddc86d838e745a023093b4b3c6fec2b
#
_entry.id   cddc86d838e745a023093b4b3c6fec2b
#
_cell.length_a   1.000
_cell.length_b   1.000
_cell.length_c   1.000
_cell.angle_alpha   90.00
_cell.angle_beta   90.00
_cell.angle_gamma   90.00
#
_symmetry.space_group_name_H-M   'P 1'
#
loop_
_entity.id
_entity.type
_entity.pdbx_description
1 polymer ?
#
loop_
_entity_poly.entity_id
_entity_poly.type
_entity_poly.pdbx_seq_one_letter_code
_entity_poly.pdbx_strand_id
1 'polypeptide(L)'
;MQELGVVYGAIGVIFLLLGGILGGYYISHVGLKKAFWWMALAMTLPCLSFVYLSMYLPENMVYIGIALAIEQFGYGFGFTAYMMYMMFFSEGEFKTSHYAICTSFMALSMILPGLVAGYIQEAIGYENFFWMVISCSIATFIVTFLARRVVNANYGKK
;
A
#
# COMPACT_ATOMS: atom_id res chain seq x y z
N MET A 1 10.65 -8.65 21.22
CA MET A 1 11.16 -8.48 19.84
C MET A 1 11.00 -9.73 18.98
N GLN A 2 11.27 -10.94 19.47
CA GLN A 2 11.06 -12.19 18.68
C GLN A 2 9.58 -12.43 18.33
N GLU A 3 8.66 -12.17 19.22
CA GLU A 3 7.21 -12.35 19.00
C GLU A 3 6.68 -11.42 17.92
N LEU A 4 7.13 -10.16 17.88
CA LEU A 4 6.83 -9.22 16.81
C LEU A 4 7.32 -9.72 15.43
N GLY A 5 8.49 -10.33 15.39
CA GLY A 5 9.03 -10.91 14.16
C GLY A 5 8.20 -12.07 13.63
N VAL A 6 7.67 -12.92 14.51
CA VAL A 6 6.77 -14.04 14.12
C VAL A 6 5.42 -13.51 13.62
N VAL A 7 4.85 -12.54 14.31
CA VAL A 7 3.57 -11.92 13.92
C VAL A 7 3.73 -11.22 12.56
N TYR A 8 4.80 -10.45 12.36
CA TYR A 8 5.09 -9.78 11.08
C TYR A 8 5.37 -10.78 9.96
N GLY A 9 6.19 -11.80 10.24
CA GLY A 9 6.62 -12.78 9.24
C GLY A 9 5.54 -13.78 8.85
N ALA A 10 4.78 -14.31 9.79
CA ALA A 10 3.78 -15.34 9.50
C ALA A 10 2.40 -14.73 9.19
N ILE A 11 1.84 -13.96 10.11
CA ILE A 11 0.49 -13.39 9.96
C ILE A 11 0.49 -12.33 8.86
N GLY A 12 1.47 -11.43 8.86
CA GLY A 12 1.57 -10.35 7.88
C GLY A 12 1.63 -10.87 6.45
N VAL A 13 2.47 -11.87 6.17
CA VAL A 13 2.61 -12.45 4.81
C VAL A 13 1.32 -13.14 4.36
N ILE A 14 0.63 -13.86 5.24
CA ILE A 14 -0.64 -14.52 4.89
C ILE A 14 -1.68 -13.47 4.48
N PHE A 15 -1.85 -12.42 5.28
CA PHE A 15 -2.82 -11.36 4.97
C PHE A 15 -2.43 -10.53 3.74
N LEU A 16 -1.14 -10.31 3.51
CA LEU A 16 -0.63 -9.68 2.30
C LEU A 16 -1.01 -10.47 1.04
N LEU A 17 -0.78 -11.78 1.06
CA LEU A 17 -1.13 -12.68 -0.06
C LEU A 17 -2.64 -12.74 -0.30
N LEU A 18 -3.43 -12.87 0.76
CA LEU A 18 -4.89 -12.85 0.67
C LEU A 18 -5.39 -11.52 0.08
N GLY A 19 -4.84 -10.40 0.53
CA GLY A 19 -5.14 -9.08 -0.01
C GLY A 19 -4.84 -8.99 -1.51
N GLY A 20 -3.66 -9.47 -1.93
CA GLY A 20 -3.24 -9.50 -3.33
C GLY A 20 -4.15 -10.34 -4.22
N ILE A 21 -4.51 -11.55 -3.80
CA ILE A 21 -5.39 -12.45 -4.55
C ILE A 21 -6.79 -11.85 -4.67
N LEU A 22 -7.36 -11.37 -3.56
CA LEU A 22 -8.68 -10.72 -3.57
C LEU A 22 -8.67 -9.41 -4.36
N GLY A 23 -7.57 -8.67 -4.35
CA GLY A 23 -7.36 -7.48 -5.17
C GLY A 23 -7.43 -7.79 -6.66
N GLY A 24 -6.72 -8.83 -7.11
CA GLY A 24 -6.77 -9.30 -8.51
C GLY A 24 -8.18 -9.75 -8.91
N TYR A 25 -8.84 -10.52 -8.06
CA TYR A 25 -10.23 -10.95 -8.27
C TYR A 25 -11.19 -9.75 -8.38
N TYR A 26 -11.08 -8.80 -7.48
CA TYR A 26 -11.90 -7.58 -7.49
C TYR A 26 -11.72 -6.77 -8.77
N ILE A 27 -10.48 -6.57 -9.22
CA ILE A 27 -10.18 -5.84 -10.47
C ILE A 27 -10.79 -6.57 -11.67
N SER A 28 -10.73 -7.90 -11.71
CA SER A 28 -11.26 -8.69 -12.83
C SER A 28 -12.77 -8.53 -13.02
N HIS A 29 -13.51 -8.23 -11.96
CA HIS A 29 -14.96 -8.00 -12.02
C HIS A 29 -15.33 -6.52 -12.26
N VAL A 30 -14.64 -5.61 -11.60
CA VAL A 30 -15.02 -4.18 -11.57
C VAL A 30 -14.24 -3.36 -12.60
N GLY A 31 -13.07 -3.83 -12.99
CA GLY A 31 -12.10 -3.14 -13.83
C GLY A 31 -11.19 -2.22 -13.03
N LEU A 32 -9.96 -2.03 -13.52
CA LEU A 32 -8.91 -1.27 -12.84
C LEU A 32 -9.34 0.16 -12.50
N LYS A 33 -9.98 0.85 -13.43
CA LYS A 33 -10.40 2.26 -13.27
C LYS A 33 -11.33 2.51 -12.08
N LYS A 34 -12.26 1.58 -11.83
CA LYS A 34 -13.19 1.69 -10.70
C LYS A 34 -12.55 1.19 -9.41
N ALA A 35 -11.76 0.12 -9.50
CA ALA A 35 -11.07 -0.47 -8.37
C ALA A 35 -10.03 0.46 -7.75
N PHE A 36 -9.36 1.29 -8.56
CA PHE A 36 -8.25 2.15 -8.17
C PHE A 36 -8.53 2.99 -6.92
N TRP A 37 -9.72 3.60 -6.84
CA TRP A 37 -10.11 4.44 -5.71
C TRP A 37 -10.30 3.65 -4.42
N TRP A 38 -11.03 2.54 -4.50
CA TRP A 38 -11.26 1.67 -3.33
C TRP A 38 -9.99 1.01 -2.83
N MET A 39 -9.10 0.66 -3.74
CA MET A 39 -7.81 0.06 -3.42
C MET A 39 -6.84 1.07 -2.81
N ALA A 40 -6.85 2.32 -3.26
CA ALA A 40 -6.09 3.40 -2.62
C ALA A 40 -6.60 3.67 -1.19
N LEU A 41 -7.92 3.67 -0.98
CA LEU A 41 -8.51 3.77 0.36
C LEU A 41 -8.10 2.60 1.26
N ALA A 42 -8.20 1.36 0.76
CA ALA A 42 -7.83 0.18 1.52
C ALA A 42 -6.35 0.15 1.92
N MET A 43 -5.47 0.77 1.13
CA MET A 43 -4.05 0.90 1.43
C MET A 43 -3.76 2.02 2.45
N THR A 44 -4.59 3.07 2.47
CA THR A 44 -4.33 4.26 3.28
C THR A 44 -5.04 4.22 4.64
N LEU A 45 -6.26 3.68 4.71
CA LEU A 45 -7.05 3.63 5.95
C LEU A 45 -6.35 2.91 7.12
N PRO A 46 -5.63 1.80 6.91
CA PRO A 46 -4.90 1.14 8.00
C PRO A 46 -3.85 2.01 8.68
N CYS A 47 -3.32 3.02 7.98
CA CYS A 47 -2.39 3.97 8.62
C CYS A 47 -3.01 4.70 9.82
N LEU A 48 -4.34 4.89 9.84
CA LEU A 48 -5.05 5.45 10.98
C LEU A 48 -4.98 4.54 12.22
N SER A 49 -4.95 3.22 12.03
CA SER A 49 -4.77 2.26 13.12
C SER A 49 -3.42 2.44 13.82
N PHE A 50 -2.37 2.77 13.07
CA PHE A 50 -1.05 3.04 13.64
C PHE A 50 -1.00 4.36 14.40
N VAL A 51 -1.74 5.39 13.96
CA VAL A 51 -1.89 6.62 14.75
C VAL A 51 -2.55 6.30 16.08
N TYR A 52 -3.65 5.55 16.06
CA TYR A 52 -4.32 5.11 17.29
C TYR A 52 -3.38 4.33 18.21
N LEU A 53 -2.62 3.37 17.66
CA LEU A 53 -1.63 2.60 18.42
C LEU A 53 -0.51 3.49 19.00
N SER A 54 -0.07 4.51 18.25
CA SER A 54 0.98 5.43 18.73
C SER A 54 0.53 6.34 19.86
N MET A 55 -0.77 6.66 19.92
CA MET A 55 -1.35 7.50 20.98
C MET A 55 -1.64 6.71 22.27
N TYR A 56 -2.15 5.49 22.13
CA TYR A 56 -2.63 4.70 23.28
C TYR A 56 -1.63 3.64 23.77
N LEU A 57 -0.60 3.31 22.99
CA LEU A 57 0.47 2.35 23.31
C LEU A 57 -0.06 1.09 24.04
N PRO A 58 -1.02 0.34 23.47
CA PRO A 58 -1.60 -0.80 24.16
C PRO A 58 -0.54 -1.87 24.42
N GLU A 59 -0.46 -2.36 25.64
CA GLU A 59 0.46 -3.43 26.04
C GLU A 59 0.08 -4.80 25.46
N ASN A 60 -1.17 -4.94 25.01
CA ASN A 60 -1.69 -6.21 24.53
C ASN A 60 -1.29 -6.43 23.07
N MET A 61 -0.45 -7.43 22.83
CA MET A 61 0.08 -7.85 21.54
C MET A 61 -1.00 -8.21 20.51
N VAL A 62 -2.20 -8.60 20.96
CA VAL A 62 -3.32 -8.98 20.08
C VAL A 62 -3.80 -7.77 19.27
N TYR A 63 -3.89 -6.59 19.88
CA TYR A 63 -4.31 -5.37 19.16
C TYR A 63 -3.30 -4.97 18.07
N ILE A 64 -2.01 -5.11 18.39
CA ILE A 64 -0.93 -4.85 17.43
C ILE A 64 -1.02 -5.84 16.26
N GLY A 65 -1.24 -7.12 16.57
CA GLY A 65 -1.38 -8.17 15.55
C GLY A 65 -2.58 -7.96 14.62
N ILE A 66 -3.72 -7.55 15.16
CA ILE A 66 -4.92 -7.24 14.35
C ILE A 66 -4.69 -6.02 13.45
N ALA A 67 -4.12 -4.95 13.99
CA ALA A 67 -3.83 -3.75 13.21
C ALA A 67 -2.86 -4.05 12.06
N LEU A 68 -1.83 -4.87 12.34
CA LEU A 68 -0.89 -5.33 11.34
C LEU A 68 -1.55 -6.19 10.26
N ALA A 69 -2.41 -7.13 10.65
CA ALA A 69 -3.12 -7.99 9.70
C ALA A 69 -3.99 -7.16 8.74
N ILE A 70 -4.71 -6.16 9.26
CA ILE A 70 -5.53 -5.23 8.47
C ILE A 70 -4.66 -4.40 7.53
N GLU A 71 -3.54 -3.90 8.01
CA GLU A 71 -2.59 -3.11 7.23
C GLU A 71 -1.99 -3.94 6.09
N GLN A 72 -1.48 -5.14 6.37
CA GLN A 72 -0.88 -6.01 5.36
C GLN A 72 -1.90 -6.47 4.32
N PHE A 73 -3.14 -6.75 4.74
CA PHE A 73 -4.23 -7.05 3.82
C PHE A 73 -4.52 -5.86 2.89
N GLY A 74 -4.70 -4.65 3.46
CA GLY A 74 -4.94 -3.42 2.70
C GLY A 74 -3.80 -3.09 1.75
N TYR A 75 -2.56 -3.28 2.20
CA TYR A 75 -1.37 -3.12 1.38
C TYR A 75 -1.37 -4.08 0.20
N GLY A 76 -1.55 -5.40 0.42
CA GLY A 76 -1.61 -6.39 -0.65
C GLY A 76 -2.72 -6.12 -1.66
N PHE A 77 -3.90 -5.76 -1.14
CA PHE A 77 -5.07 -5.42 -1.97
C PHE A 77 -4.79 -4.19 -2.86
N GLY A 78 -4.29 -3.10 -2.28
CA GLY A 78 -4.00 -1.86 -3.02
C GLY A 78 -2.81 -1.98 -3.95
N PHE A 79 -1.78 -2.73 -3.54
CA PHE A 79 -0.58 -2.96 -4.34
C PHE A 79 -0.87 -3.66 -5.68
N THR A 80 -1.87 -4.54 -5.69
CA THR A 80 -2.32 -5.21 -6.93
C THR A 80 -2.81 -4.22 -7.98
N ALA A 81 -3.55 -3.17 -7.58
CA ALA A 81 -3.97 -2.12 -8.51
C ALA A 81 -2.77 -1.34 -9.06
N TYR A 82 -1.78 -1.07 -8.22
CA TYR A 82 -0.56 -0.38 -8.62
C TYR A 82 0.24 -1.21 -9.64
N MET A 83 0.42 -2.50 -9.39
CA MET A 83 1.07 -3.42 -10.33
C MET A 83 0.35 -3.48 -11.67
N MET A 84 -0.98 -3.58 -11.67
CA MET A 84 -1.78 -3.58 -12.90
C MET A 84 -1.71 -2.24 -13.63
N TYR A 85 -1.62 -1.12 -12.91
CA TYR A 85 -1.43 0.19 -13.52
C TYR A 85 -0.08 0.29 -14.22
N MET A 86 1.00 -0.21 -13.60
CA MET A 86 2.31 -0.25 -14.24
C MET A 86 2.30 -1.10 -15.51
N MET A 87 1.60 -2.24 -15.50
CA MET A 87 1.42 -3.08 -16.71
C MET A 87 0.67 -2.33 -17.79
N PHE A 88 -0.41 -1.63 -17.45
CA PHE A 88 -1.18 -0.80 -18.39
C PHE A 88 -0.32 0.28 -19.02
N PHE A 89 0.45 1.00 -18.20
CA PHE A 89 1.30 2.08 -18.67
C PHE A 89 2.47 1.59 -19.53
N SER A 90 2.88 0.34 -19.33
CA SER A 90 3.99 -0.28 -20.05
C SER A 90 3.58 -0.91 -21.38
N GLU A 91 2.30 -0.88 -21.77
CA GLU A 91 1.83 -1.46 -23.04
C GLU A 91 2.50 -0.79 -24.24
N GLY A 92 2.96 -1.61 -25.20
CA GLY A 92 3.63 -1.16 -26.41
C GLY A 92 4.73 -2.11 -26.87
N GLU A 93 5.50 -1.69 -27.85
CA GLU A 93 6.57 -2.50 -28.48
C GLU A 93 7.67 -2.90 -27.49
N PHE A 94 8.02 -2.01 -26.53
CA PHE A 94 9.07 -2.25 -25.52
C PHE A 94 8.48 -2.50 -24.11
N LYS A 95 7.39 -3.25 -24.04
CA LYS A 95 6.62 -3.52 -22.81
C LYS A 95 7.50 -3.94 -21.63
N THR A 96 8.42 -4.89 -21.84
CA THR A 96 9.29 -5.42 -20.77
C THR A 96 10.23 -4.36 -20.23
N SER A 97 10.84 -3.56 -21.12
CA SER A 97 11.76 -2.48 -20.73
C SER A 97 11.02 -1.38 -19.96
N HIS A 98 9.84 -0.95 -20.43
CA HIS A 98 9.02 0.05 -19.73
C HIS A 98 8.59 -0.45 -18.35
N TYR A 99 8.15 -1.71 -18.26
CA TYR A 99 7.77 -2.29 -16.97
C TYR A 99 8.95 -2.39 -16.00
N ALA A 100 10.14 -2.77 -16.49
CA ALA A 100 11.35 -2.80 -15.68
C ALA A 100 11.74 -1.42 -15.14
N ILE A 101 11.61 -0.36 -15.94
CA ILE A 101 11.82 1.01 -15.49
C ILE A 101 10.81 1.40 -14.41
N CYS A 102 9.52 1.13 -14.62
CA CYS A 102 8.48 1.41 -13.64
C CYS A 102 8.73 0.71 -12.30
N THR A 103 9.11 -0.59 -12.33
CA THR A 103 9.41 -1.35 -11.11
C THR A 103 10.68 -0.85 -10.42
N SER A 104 11.67 -0.37 -11.16
CA SER A 104 12.88 0.25 -10.58
C SER A 104 12.56 1.54 -9.85
N PHE A 105 11.72 2.42 -10.41
CA PHE A 105 11.23 3.61 -9.72
C PHE A 105 10.38 3.27 -8.50
N MET A 106 9.55 2.22 -8.59
CA MET A 106 8.81 1.72 -7.43
C MET A 106 9.75 1.30 -6.30
N ALA A 107 10.78 0.51 -6.59
CA ALA A 107 11.77 0.11 -5.59
C ALA A 107 12.48 1.32 -4.96
N LEU A 108 12.86 2.29 -5.78
CA LEU A 108 13.50 3.52 -5.31
C LEU A 108 12.58 4.33 -4.39
N SER A 109 11.29 4.42 -4.72
CA SER A 109 10.29 5.10 -3.90
C SER A 109 10.03 4.45 -2.54
N MET A 110 10.36 3.16 -2.38
CA MET A 110 10.31 2.47 -1.10
C MET A 110 11.60 2.66 -0.29
N ILE A 111 12.74 2.57 -0.96
CA ILE A 111 14.06 2.65 -0.32
C ILE A 111 14.34 4.05 0.22
N LEU A 112 14.11 5.11 -0.56
CA LEU A 112 14.45 6.48 -0.17
C LEU A 112 13.72 6.95 1.09
N PRO A 113 12.39 6.83 1.21
CA PRO A 113 11.70 7.16 2.45
C PRO A 113 12.13 6.26 3.61
N GLY A 114 12.37 4.97 3.36
CA GLY A 114 12.82 4.02 4.38
C GLY A 114 14.14 4.40 5.02
N LEU A 115 15.09 4.94 4.25
CA LEU A 115 16.39 5.38 4.75
C LEU A 115 16.28 6.57 5.72
N VAL A 116 15.32 7.47 5.51
CA VAL A 116 15.19 8.70 6.32
C VAL A 116 14.10 8.60 7.39
N ALA A 117 13.19 7.63 7.27
CA ALA A 117 12.03 7.48 8.16
C ALA A 117 12.43 7.36 9.64
N GLY A 118 13.48 6.58 9.94
CA GLY A 118 13.98 6.40 11.29
C GLY A 118 14.48 7.71 11.90
N TYR A 119 15.28 8.47 11.15
CA TYR A 119 15.80 9.77 11.60
C TYR A 119 14.70 10.79 11.83
N ILE A 120 13.70 10.83 10.95
CA ILE A 120 12.55 11.72 11.10
C ILE A 120 11.76 11.33 12.34
N GLN A 121 11.48 10.04 12.52
CA GLN A 121 10.73 9.53 13.66
C GLN A 121 11.42 9.82 15.00
N GLU A 122 12.76 9.70 15.07
CA GLU A 122 13.53 10.06 16.25
C GLU A 122 13.46 11.57 16.55
N ALA A 123 13.44 12.42 15.50
CA ALA A 123 13.43 13.87 15.65
C ALA A 123 12.05 14.42 16.08
N ILE A 124 10.96 13.89 15.56
CA ILE A 124 9.60 14.43 15.78
C ILE A 124 8.71 13.55 16.67
N GLY A 125 9.15 12.33 17.03
CA GLY A 125 8.40 11.35 17.82
C GLY A 125 7.38 10.55 16.99
N TYR A 126 6.90 9.43 17.56
CA TYR A 126 6.00 8.50 16.88
C TYR A 126 4.67 9.14 16.46
N GLU A 127 4.05 9.89 17.33
CA GLU A 127 2.75 10.51 17.08
C GLU A 127 2.81 11.47 15.88
N ASN A 128 3.73 12.42 15.91
CA ASN A 128 3.89 13.41 14.84
C ASN A 128 4.34 12.76 13.53
N PHE A 129 5.14 11.69 13.60
CA PHE A 129 5.56 10.93 12.44
C PHE A 129 4.35 10.31 11.71
N PHE A 130 3.42 9.68 12.43
CA PHE A 130 2.23 9.10 11.82
C PHE A 130 1.26 10.16 11.28
N TRP A 131 1.15 11.32 11.94
CA TRP A 131 0.39 12.45 11.38
C TRP A 131 1.01 12.97 10.08
N MET A 132 2.35 13.02 10.00
CA MET A 132 3.05 13.35 8.76
C MET A 132 2.75 12.33 7.66
N VAL A 133 2.77 11.02 7.95
CA VAL A 133 2.44 9.94 6.99
C VAL A 133 1.02 10.10 6.47
N ILE A 134 0.05 10.39 7.33
CA ILE A 134 -1.34 10.67 6.91
C ILE A 134 -1.41 11.89 6.00
N SER A 135 -0.69 12.96 6.32
CA SER A 135 -0.64 14.15 5.47
C SER A 135 -0.08 13.84 4.07
N CYS A 136 0.95 12.99 4.00
CA CYS A 136 1.49 12.49 2.72
C CYS A 136 0.48 11.65 1.93
N SER A 137 -0.49 11.02 2.60
CA SER A 137 -1.54 10.25 1.93
C SER A 137 -2.45 11.11 1.05
N ILE A 138 -2.56 12.40 1.32
CA ILE A 138 -3.30 13.35 0.46
C ILE A 138 -2.69 13.38 -0.94
N ALA A 139 -1.35 13.39 -1.04
CA ALA A 139 -0.66 13.31 -2.33
C ALA A 139 -0.98 12.01 -3.07
N THR A 140 -1.07 10.88 -2.35
CA THR A 140 -1.46 9.58 -2.91
C THR A 140 -2.85 9.64 -3.55
N PHE A 141 -3.84 10.28 -2.90
CA PHE A 141 -5.18 10.44 -3.45
C PHE A 141 -5.21 11.34 -4.68
N ILE A 142 -4.44 12.43 -4.69
CA ILE A 142 -4.30 13.32 -5.85
C ILE A 142 -3.74 12.54 -7.04
N VAL A 143 -2.64 11.81 -6.84
CA VAL A 143 -2.01 11.00 -7.88
C VAL A 143 -2.96 9.90 -8.37
N THR A 144 -3.65 9.22 -7.47
CA THR A 144 -4.65 8.20 -7.81
C THR A 144 -5.79 8.79 -8.66
N PHE A 145 -6.25 9.98 -8.34
CA PHE A 145 -7.28 10.68 -9.12
C PHE A 145 -6.80 11.01 -10.54
N LEU A 146 -5.56 11.49 -10.67
CA LEU A 146 -4.97 11.79 -11.97
C LEU A 146 -4.72 10.51 -12.78
N ALA A 147 -4.14 9.48 -12.18
CA ALA A 147 -3.89 8.20 -12.80
C ALA A 147 -5.17 7.53 -13.31
N ARG A 148 -6.24 7.58 -12.50
CA ARG A 148 -7.56 7.05 -12.88
C ARG A 148 -8.13 7.68 -14.15
N ARG A 149 -7.79 8.94 -14.48
CA ARG A 149 -8.26 9.61 -15.70
C ARG A 149 -7.66 8.98 -16.95
N VAL A 150 -6.43 8.51 -16.87
CA VAL A 150 -5.68 7.93 -17.99
C VAL A 150 -6.09 6.47 -18.26
N VAL A 151 -6.49 5.73 -17.22
CA VAL A 151 -6.83 4.31 -17.33
C VAL A 151 -8.12 4.10 -18.14
N ASN A 152 -8.07 3.18 -19.10
CA ASN A 152 -9.23 2.75 -19.87
C ASN A 152 -10.28 2.10 -18.95
N ALA A 153 -11.57 2.39 -19.18
CA ALA A 153 -12.67 1.94 -18.31
C ALA A 153 -12.82 0.41 -18.23
N ASN A 154 -12.42 -0.29 -19.29
CA ASN A 154 -12.55 -1.76 -19.39
C ASN A 154 -11.25 -2.50 -19.13
N TYR A 155 -10.13 -1.82 -18.83
CA TYR A 155 -8.87 -2.47 -18.59
C TYR A 155 -8.92 -3.35 -17.31
N GLY A 156 -8.44 -4.58 -17.42
CA GLY A 156 -8.43 -5.56 -16.33
C GLY A 156 -9.78 -6.25 -16.08
N LYS A 157 -10.84 -5.91 -16.82
CA LYS A 157 -12.16 -6.53 -16.70
C LYS A 157 -12.23 -7.77 -17.60
N LYS A 158 -12.68 -8.89 -17.01
CA LYS A 158 -13.06 -10.12 -17.75
C LYS A 158 -14.48 -10.07 -18.24
#